data_f2d66f195a5fd9c0b79a06050481cdde
#
_entry.id   f2d66f195a5fd9c0b79a06050481cdde
#
_cell.length_a   1.000
_cell.length_b   1.000
_cell.length_c   1.000
_cell.angle_alpha   90.00
_cell.angle_beta   90.00
_cell.angle_gamma   90.00
#
_symmetry.space_group_name_H-M   'P 1'
#
loop_
_entity.id
_entity.type
_entity.pdbx_description
1 polymer ?
#
loop_
_entity_poly.entity_id
_entity_poly.type
_entity_poly.pdbx_seq_one_letter_code
_entity_poly.pdbx_strand_id
1 'polypeptide(L)'
;MTDLAVPATTASELVAPDLSPLAPLFAPRGIVLVGASRTPGKLGTAMAEALAEADAAVALVNTRDGEGMHATISDAAAALAARGAAADLVVSCVPASATAAVLTDAGAAGVRAALVCAGGFAEIGDDGRATQRDTEAAARTSGIRVLGPNTSGFFVPRRRLRASFVPGAAALQPGCIAVIASSGGVNHMLSFRLAAAGAGVSLGVGIGGGMGVSHADVVRHAATDPSTTAIALHLESVDDGVDLLGAVRHAASLKPVIALVVGRRTESAFAQSHTGALATGWRTTRSVLAQAGAVVVDDEDALVAASIALSRLRLPAAVSPGVALVTAQAGPGLIVDDHATAQGWNLPRLHGHTRERLGTLLPPLTFQENPVDTGRPGPTFPDVLRTVGADDQVDIIAVYALSEPVVDLPAAIAQAAPAVPVIVAIDGPRADIDAAVHRAAPVGIPIVTGPRALAGAVTAVVADSRARALASDMPVDGPA
;
A
#
# COMPACT_ATOMS: atom_id res chain seq x y z
N MET A 1 -42.19 16.28 -5.02
CA MET A 1 -41.10 17.23 -5.30
C MET A 1 -40.59 17.71 -3.97
N THR A 2 -39.53 17.10 -3.48
CA THR A 2 -38.76 17.55 -2.31
C THR A 2 -37.31 17.35 -2.67
N ASP A 3 -36.68 18.51 -2.91
CA ASP A 3 -35.27 18.66 -3.24
C ASP A 3 -34.41 18.09 -2.11
N LEU A 4 -33.68 17.00 -2.35
CA LEU A 4 -32.59 16.54 -1.53
C LEU A 4 -31.29 17.14 -2.08
N ALA A 5 -30.98 18.33 -1.60
CA ALA A 5 -29.69 18.96 -1.81
C ALA A 5 -28.59 18.13 -1.13
N VAL A 6 -27.71 17.54 -1.94
CA VAL A 6 -26.45 16.95 -1.49
C VAL A 6 -25.55 18.11 -1.00
N PRO A 7 -25.08 18.11 0.25
CA PRO A 7 -24.17 19.16 0.70
C PRO A 7 -22.84 19.01 -0.04
N ALA A 8 -22.42 20.05 -0.73
CA ALA A 8 -21.08 20.20 -1.29
C ALA A 8 -20.09 20.17 -0.12
N THR A 9 -19.27 19.12 -0.04
CA THR A 9 -18.17 19.01 0.92
C THR A 9 -17.13 20.04 0.56
N THR A 10 -17.09 21.15 1.28
CA THR A 10 -16.06 22.16 1.20
C THR A 10 -14.73 21.53 1.67
N ALA A 11 -13.75 21.50 0.78
CA ALA A 11 -12.38 21.08 1.04
C ALA A 11 -11.70 22.04 2.03
N SER A 12 -11.77 21.75 3.31
CA SER A 12 -10.83 22.17 4.36
C SER A 12 -11.16 21.42 5.65
N GLU A 13 -11.13 20.07 5.64
CA GLU A 13 -10.92 19.36 6.89
C GLU A 13 -9.46 19.58 7.27
N LEU A 14 -9.23 20.37 8.30
CA LEU A 14 -7.96 20.47 9.01
C LEU A 14 -7.57 19.04 9.41
N VAL A 15 -6.61 18.47 8.72
CA VAL A 15 -6.05 17.16 9.05
C VAL A 15 -5.54 17.26 10.50
N ALA A 16 -6.11 16.45 11.41
CA ALA A 16 -5.71 16.42 12.80
C ALA A 16 -4.17 16.25 12.92
N PRO A 17 -3.54 16.86 13.93
CA PRO A 17 -2.09 16.71 14.12
C PRO A 17 -1.75 15.25 14.30
N ASP A 18 -0.81 14.75 13.50
CA ASP A 18 -0.25 13.40 13.64
C ASP A 18 0.64 13.37 14.88
N LEU A 19 0.23 12.64 15.92
CA LEU A 19 0.97 12.45 17.16
C LEU A 19 1.95 11.26 17.09
N SER A 20 2.06 10.61 15.94
CA SER A 20 2.99 9.50 15.72
C SER A 20 4.45 9.95 15.88
N PRO A 21 5.36 9.09 16.40
CA PRO A 21 6.80 9.36 16.41
C PRO A 21 7.39 9.66 15.01
N LEU A 22 6.70 9.31 13.94
CA LEU A 22 7.08 9.60 12.55
C LEU A 22 6.36 10.83 11.97
N ALA A 23 5.58 11.56 12.74
CA ALA A 23 4.94 12.80 12.31
C ALA A 23 5.92 13.83 11.70
N PRO A 24 7.13 14.05 12.28
CA PRO A 24 8.11 14.95 11.68
C PRO A 24 8.55 14.53 10.27
N LEU A 25 8.43 13.23 9.95
CA LEU A 25 8.77 12.69 8.63
C LEU A 25 7.59 12.80 7.65
N PHE A 26 6.40 12.32 8.04
CA PHE A 26 5.25 12.16 7.13
C PHE A 26 4.22 13.30 7.18
N ALA A 27 4.34 14.18 8.19
CA ALA A 27 3.49 15.34 8.37
C ALA A 27 4.29 16.59 8.83
N PRO A 28 5.43 16.91 8.20
CA PRO A 28 6.27 18.03 8.62
C PRO A 28 5.55 19.36 8.41
N ARG A 29 5.75 20.30 9.33
CA ARG A 29 5.31 21.70 9.19
C ARG A 29 6.26 22.50 8.31
N GLY A 30 7.56 22.21 8.42
CA GLY A 30 8.61 22.83 7.62
C GLY A 30 9.67 21.81 7.22
N ILE A 31 10.17 21.97 6.00
CA ILE A 31 11.16 21.11 5.35
C ILE A 31 12.37 21.96 4.97
N VAL A 32 13.57 21.49 5.34
CA VAL A 32 14.84 22.06 4.91
C VAL A 32 15.46 21.12 3.89
N LEU A 33 15.55 21.55 2.62
CA LEU A 33 16.22 20.79 1.55
C LEU A 33 17.68 21.19 1.47
N VAL A 34 18.60 20.29 1.86
CA VAL A 34 20.06 20.50 1.79
C VAL A 34 20.63 19.88 0.52
N GLY A 35 21.46 20.64 -0.18
CA GLY A 35 21.95 20.29 -1.51
C GLY A 35 20.98 20.64 -2.62
N ALA A 36 20.08 21.59 -2.37
CA ALA A 36 19.22 22.17 -3.41
C ALA A 36 20.06 22.72 -4.57
N SER A 37 19.55 22.63 -5.78
CA SER A 37 20.26 23.10 -6.98
C SER A 37 19.26 23.66 -8.00
N ARG A 38 19.74 24.57 -8.86
CA ARG A 38 19.03 25.04 -10.05
C ARG A 38 19.52 24.37 -11.33
N THR A 39 20.58 23.57 -11.22
CA THR A 39 21.14 22.88 -12.39
C THR A 39 20.24 21.71 -12.78
N PRO A 40 19.65 21.69 -14.00
CA PRO A 40 18.85 20.59 -14.48
C PRO A 40 19.58 19.23 -14.37
N GLY A 41 18.85 18.18 -14.01
CA GLY A 41 19.38 16.82 -13.88
C GLY A 41 20.08 16.53 -12.55
N LYS A 42 20.24 17.52 -11.66
CA LYS A 42 20.75 17.25 -10.31
C LYS A 42 19.62 16.78 -9.38
N LEU A 43 19.98 15.89 -8.46
CA LEU A 43 19.05 15.37 -7.45
C LEU A 43 18.35 16.47 -6.66
N GLY A 44 19.10 17.48 -6.21
CA GLY A 44 18.55 18.62 -5.46
C GLY A 44 17.58 19.48 -6.26
N THR A 45 17.68 19.53 -7.60
CA THR A 45 16.72 20.22 -8.46
C THR A 45 15.41 19.45 -8.53
N ALA A 46 15.46 18.14 -8.85
CA ALA A 46 14.28 17.29 -8.92
C ALA A 46 13.54 17.22 -7.56
N MET A 47 14.29 17.17 -6.46
CA MET A 47 13.70 17.17 -5.12
C MET A 47 13.04 18.53 -4.78
N ALA A 48 13.65 19.66 -5.15
CA ALA A 48 13.05 20.97 -4.93
C ALA A 48 11.74 21.13 -5.72
N GLU A 49 11.70 20.68 -6.97
CA GLU A 49 10.49 20.64 -7.80
C GLU A 49 9.40 19.76 -7.19
N ALA A 50 9.76 18.58 -6.71
CA ALA A 50 8.82 17.64 -6.09
C ALA A 50 8.21 18.17 -4.78
N LEU A 51 8.99 18.95 -4.01
CA LEU A 51 8.54 19.53 -2.74
C LEU A 51 7.78 20.86 -2.91
N ALA A 52 7.82 21.48 -4.09
CA ALA A 52 7.24 22.81 -4.31
C ALA A 52 5.72 22.88 -4.05
N GLU A 53 5.01 21.76 -4.23
CA GLU A 53 3.57 21.67 -4.00
C GLU A 53 3.17 21.16 -2.61
N ALA A 54 4.15 20.83 -1.75
CA ALA A 54 3.87 20.27 -0.43
C ALA A 54 3.06 21.24 0.44
N ASP A 55 2.17 20.69 1.27
CA ASP A 55 1.43 21.46 2.28
C ASP A 55 2.31 21.93 3.45
N ALA A 56 3.62 21.73 3.35
CA ALA A 56 4.64 22.16 4.30
C ALA A 56 5.43 23.36 3.74
N ALA A 57 5.90 24.24 4.61
CA ALA A 57 6.81 25.30 4.21
C ALA A 57 8.19 24.70 3.84
N VAL A 58 8.76 25.10 2.72
CA VAL A 58 10.06 24.59 2.25
C VAL A 58 11.09 25.72 2.25
N ALA A 59 12.28 25.44 2.75
CA ALA A 59 13.46 26.28 2.69
C ALA A 59 14.62 25.51 2.04
N LEU A 60 15.29 26.18 1.08
CA LEU A 60 16.37 25.58 0.27
C LEU A 60 17.73 25.99 0.83
N VAL A 61 18.65 25.03 0.96
CA VAL A 61 20.01 25.26 1.44
C VAL A 61 21.03 24.82 0.39
N ASN A 62 21.89 25.77 -0.01
CA ASN A 62 23.10 25.46 -0.81
C ASN A 62 24.17 26.50 -0.50
N THR A 63 25.39 26.02 -0.20
CA THR A 63 26.53 26.89 0.15
C THR A 63 27.13 27.61 -1.07
N ARG A 64 26.79 27.25 -2.30
CA ARG A 64 27.37 27.74 -3.55
C ARG A 64 26.42 28.59 -4.41
N ASP A 65 25.12 28.45 -4.26
CA ASP A 65 24.09 29.12 -5.07
C ASP A 65 23.33 30.14 -4.18
N GLY A 66 23.68 31.43 -4.29
CA GLY A 66 23.27 32.43 -3.32
C GLY A 66 21.86 32.98 -3.43
N GLU A 67 21.24 33.01 -4.61
CA GLU A 67 19.95 33.69 -4.76
C GLU A 67 18.74 32.79 -4.46
N GLY A 68 17.94 33.13 -3.42
CA GLY A 68 16.75 32.38 -3.00
C GLY A 68 17.06 31.10 -2.24
N MET A 69 18.33 30.88 -1.86
CA MET A 69 18.78 29.75 -1.04
C MET A 69 19.51 30.25 0.21
N HIS A 70 19.37 29.55 1.32
CA HIS A 70 20.10 29.82 2.54
C HIS A 70 21.50 29.21 2.50
N ALA A 71 22.46 29.84 3.18
CA ALA A 71 23.81 29.31 3.27
C ALA A 71 23.91 28.17 4.30
N THR A 72 23.09 28.20 5.35
CA THR A 72 23.10 27.22 6.44
C THR A 72 21.70 26.66 6.75
N ILE A 73 21.68 25.51 7.41
CA ILE A 73 20.43 24.90 7.94
C ILE A 73 19.80 25.81 9.01
N SER A 74 20.63 26.45 9.84
CA SER A 74 20.17 27.38 10.87
C SER A 74 19.42 28.57 10.27
N ASP A 75 19.94 29.18 9.21
CA ASP A 75 19.29 30.30 8.51
C ASP A 75 17.97 29.87 7.89
N ALA A 76 17.94 28.68 7.28
CA ALA A 76 16.75 28.10 6.70
C ALA A 76 15.68 27.82 7.77
N ALA A 77 16.07 27.26 8.91
CA ALA A 77 15.17 27.00 10.04
C ALA A 77 14.63 28.30 10.64
N ALA A 78 15.46 29.33 10.78
CA ALA A 78 15.03 30.66 11.24
C ALA A 78 14.03 31.30 10.25
N ALA A 79 14.26 31.16 8.95
CA ALA A 79 13.34 31.65 7.91
C ALA A 79 12.00 30.91 7.94
N LEU A 80 11.97 29.58 8.19
CA LEU A 80 10.75 28.81 8.38
C LEU A 80 10.01 29.28 9.64
N ALA A 81 10.71 29.47 10.75
CA ALA A 81 10.13 29.95 12.00
C ALA A 81 9.50 31.34 11.85
N ALA A 82 10.14 32.25 11.11
CA ALA A 82 9.58 33.55 10.79
C ALA A 82 8.26 33.48 9.98
N ARG A 83 8.03 32.36 9.30
CA ARG A 83 6.78 32.06 8.58
C ARG A 83 5.79 31.24 9.40
N GLY A 84 6.06 31.01 10.70
CA GLY A 84 5.22 30.25 11.62
C GLY A 84 5.35 28.73 11.46
N ALA A 85 6.36 28.23 10.75
CA ALA A 85 6.60 26.80 10.55
C ALA A 85 7.87 26.33 11.27
N ALA A 86 7.79 25.28 12.09
CA ALA A 86 8.97 24.65 12.65
C ALA A 86 9.66 23.78 11.59
N ALA A 87 10.99 23.77 11.57
CA ALA A 87 11.77 22.90 10.71
C ALA A 87 11.73 21.46 11.29
N ASP A 88 10.79 20.63 10.82
CA ASP A 88 10.60 19.28 11.34
C ASP A 88 11.42 18.24 10.58
N LEU A 89 11.64 18.44 9.27
CA LEU A 89 12.29 17.49 8.36
C LEU A 89 13.46 18.15 7.62
N VAL A 90 14.61 17.48 7.61
CA VAL A 90 15.69 17.76 6.65
C VAL A 90 15.69 16.70 5.54
N VAL A 91 15.72 17.15 4.28
CA VAL A 91 15.92 16.29 3.11
C VAL A 91 17.34 16.51 2.61
N SER A 92 18.17 15.46 2.70
CA SER A 92 19.59 15.51 2.34
C SER A 92 19.83 14.96 0.94
N CYS A 93 20.24 15.84 0.03
CA CYS A 93 20.64 15.53 -1.33
C CYS A 93 22.15 15.77 -1.55
N VAL A 94 22.94 15.69 -0.49
CA VAL A 94 24.41 15.81 -0.54
C VAL A 94 25.09 14.43 -0.60
N PRO A 95 26.37 14.34 -0.99
CA PRO A 95 27.12 13.09 -0.94
C PRO A 95 27.17 12.47 0.47
N ALA A 96 27.32 11.15 0.56
CA ALA A 96 27.37 10.40 1.82
C ALA A 96 28.35 10.98 2.84
N SER A 97 29.55 11.38 2.40
CA SER A 97 30.61 11.97 3.24
C SER A 97 30.21 13.27 3.95
N ALA A 98 29.19 13.99 3.46
CA ALA A 98 28.71 15.22 4.08
C ALA A 98 27.48 15.01 4.99
N THR A 99 26.89 13.80 4.98
CA THR A 99 25.61 13.54 5.64
C THR A 99 25.68 13.68 7.17
N ALA A 100 26.76 13.18 7.80
CA ALA A 100 26.93 13.29 9.25
C ALA A 100 26.94 14.75 9.73
N ALA A 101 27.60 15.65 9.01
CA ALA A 101 27.61 17.09 9.32
C ALA A 101 26.21 17.69 9.15
N VAL A 102 25.49 17.34 8.08
CA VAL A 102 24.11 17.78 7.85
C VAL A 102 23.21 17.38 9.01
N LEU A 103 23.31 16.13 9.51
CA LEU A 103 22.49 15.69 10.67
C LEU A 103 22.86 16.42 11.96
N THR A 104 24.13 16.69 12.18
CA THR A 104 24.58 17.47 13.35
C THR A 104 24.01 18.89 13.32
N ASP A 105 24.14 19.58 12.19
CA ASP A 105 23.65 20.94 12.01
C ASP A 105 22.10 21.00 12.08
N ALA A 106 21.42 20.00 11.49
CA ALA A 106 19.97 19.88 11.55
C ALA A 106 19.47 19.67 13.00
N GLY A 107 20.15 18.80 13.77
CA GLY A 107 19.82 18.59 15.18
C GLY A 107 20.02 19.84 16.03
N ALA A 108 21.11 20.59 15.80
CA ALA A 108 21.35 21.87 16.45
C ALA A 108 20.27 22.91 16.13
N ALA A 109 19.66 22.84 14.93
CA ALA A 109 18.53 23.67 14.51
C ALA A 109 17.16 23.15 14.99
N GLY A 110 17.11 22.06 15.77
CA GLY A 110 15.90 21.51 16.34
C GLY A 110 15.11 20.56 15.42
N VAL A 111 15.66 20.18 14.26
CA VAL A 111 15.05 19.21 13.33
C VAL A 111 15.01 17.82 13.98
N ARG A 112 13.93 17.08 13.77
CA ARG A 112 13.67 15.77 14.40
C ARG A 112 13.70 14.59 13.44
N ALA A 113 13.57 14.82 12.14
CA ALA A 113 13.56 13.78 11.12
C ALA A 113 14.47 14.13 9.94
N ALA A 114 15.03 13.12 9.30
CA ALA A 114 15.83 13.27 8.09
C ALA A 114 15.46 12.22 7.03
N LEU A 115 15.42 12.65 5.77
CA LEU A 115 15.46 11.78 4.61
C LEU A 115 16.85 11.88 3.98
N VAL A 116 17.57 10.75 3.88
CA VAL A 116 18.89 10.67 3.26
C VAL A 116 18.77 9.90 1.95
N CYS A 117 18.81 10.61 0.81
CA CYS A 117 18.65 10.01 -0.51
C CYS A 117 19.92 9.37 -1.04
N ALA A 118 21.09 9.90 -0.65
CA ALA A 118 22.37 9.48 -1.19
C ALA A 118 22.67 8.00 -0.92
N GLY A 119 23.28 7.34 -1.91
CA GLY A 119 24.05 6.11 -1.73
C GLY A 119 25.52 6.41 -1.37
N GLY A 120 26.33 5.37 -1.18
CA GLY A 120 27.74 5.47 -0.80
C GLY A 120 27.96 5.13 0.68
N PHE A 121 27.10 4.30 1.23
CA PHE A 121 27.14 3.78 2.60
C PHE A 121 27.54 2.29 2.60
N ALA A 122 26.97 1.46 3.45
CA ALA A 122 27.38 0.07 3.64
C ALA A 122 27.40 -0.76 2.34
N GLU A 123 26.61 -0.39 1.34
CA GLU A 123 26.54 -1.08 0.05
C GLU A 123 27.81 -0.98 -0.78
N ILE A 124 28.69 -0.02 -0.52
CA ILE A 124 29.98 0.12 -1.22
C ILE A 124 31.17 -0.54 -0.51
N GLY A 125 30.94 -1.26 0.58
CA GLY A 125 32.00 -1.98 1.31
C GLY A 125 32.51 -1.26 2.56
N ASP A 126 33.79 -1.49 2.95
CA ASP A 126 34.32 -1.05 4.25
C ASP A 126 34.30 0.47 4.45
N ASP A 127 34.68 1.23 3.45
CA ASP A 127 34.70 2.70 3.50
C ASP A 127 33.26 3.24 3.67
N GLY A 128 32.31 2.64 2.98
CA GLY A 128 30.90 2.98 3.13
C GLY A 128 30.35 2.62 4.51
N ARG A 129 30.74 1.47 5.07
CA ARG A 129 30.40 1.09 6.45
C ARG A 129 30.96 2.07 7.49
N ALA A 130 32.14 2.62 7.26
CA ALA A 130 32.70 3.67 8.14
C ALA A 130 31.83 4.94 8.08
N THR A 131 31.51 5.42 6.86
CA THR A 131 30.62 6.57 6.64
C THR A 131 29.25 6.37 7.28
N GLN A 132 28.70 5.15 7.19
CA GLN A 132 27.42 4.81 7.82
C GLN A 132 27.51 4.92 9.34
N ARG A 133 28.50 4.33 9.99
CA ARG A 133 28.68 4.42 11.45
C ARG A 133 28.78 5.87 11.94
N ASP A 134 29.54 6.71 11.23
CA ASP A 134 29.68 8.13 11.58
C ASP A 134 28.32 8.86 11.45
N THR A 135 27.57 8.57 10.41
CA THR A 135 26.24 9.14 10.18
C THR A 135 25.23 8.67 11.24
N GLU A 136 25.25 7.38 11.60
CA GLU A 136 24.43 6.83 12.68
C GLU A 136 24.76 7.46 14.04
N ALA A 137 26.06 7.68 14.32
CA ALA A 137 26.50 8.36 15.54
C ALA A 137 25.98 9.81 15.59
N ALA A 138 26.07 10.55 14.47
CA ALA A 138 25.54 11.90 14.35
C ALA A 138 24.02 11.92 14.55
N ALA A 139 23.29 11.00 13.94
CA ALA A 139 21.84 10.88 14.08
C ALA A 139 21.42 10.62 15.54
N ARG A 140 22.07 9.66 16.20
CA ARG A 140 21.81 9.35 17.63
C ARG A 140 22.09 10.55 18.54
N THR A 141 23.24 11.20 18.36
CA THR A 141 23.63 12.35 19.19
C THR A 141 22.68 13.53 19.00
N SER A 142 22.20 13.73 17.77
CA SER A 142 21.27 14.82 17.41
C SER A 142 19.81 14.48 17.70
N GLY A 143 19.48 13.23 18.04
CA GLY A 143 18.11 12.78 18.27
C GLY A 143 17.23 12.79 17.01
N ILE A 144 17.85 12.67 15.83
CA ILE A 144 17.18 12.68 14.53
C ILE A 144 16.84 11.25 14.10
N ARG A 145 15.59 11.00 13.70
CA ARG A 145 15.17 9.75 13.05
C ARG A 145 15.44 9.84 11.55
N VAL A 146 16.24 8.91 11.03
CA VAL A 146 16.71 8.92 9.63
C VAL A 146 15.96 7.87 8.82
N LEU A 147 15.30 8.27 7.74
CA LEU A 147 14.82 7.40 6.65
C LEU A 147 15.89 7.33 5.56
N GLY A 148 16.20 6.13 5.11
CA GLY A 148 17.33 5.84 4.23
C GLY A 148 18.55 5.32 4.98
N PRO A 149 19.77 5.44 4.46
CA PRO A 149 20.17 6.06 3.20
C PRO A 149 19.81 5.26 1.96
N ASN A 150 20.26 5.70 0.79
CA ASN A 150 20.08 4.99 -0.48
C ASN A 150 18.62 4.65 -0.78
N THR A 151 17.76 5.67 -0.72
CA THR A 151 16.34 5.55 -1.02
C THR A 151 15.87 6.62 -2.01
N SER A 152 14.89 6.29 -2.83
CA SER A 152 14.21 7.28 -3.67
C SER A 152 13.18 8.13 -2.90
N GLY A 153 13.07 7.92 -1.59
CA GLY A 153 12.25 8.74 -0.70
C GLY A 153 10.86 8.17 -0.43
N PHE A 154 9.95 9.09 -0.13
CA PHE A 154 8.58 8.77 0.26
C PHE A 154 7.59 9.81 -0.29
N PHE A 155 6.29 9.49 -0.21
CA PHE A 155 5.22 10.43 -0.56
C PHE A 155 3.97 10.19 0.29
N VAL A 156 3.27 11.28 0.60
CA VAL A 156 1.97 11.32 1.28
C VAL A 156 1.03 12.17 0.41
N PRO A 157 0.34 11.57 -0.58
CA PRO A 157 -0.40 12.33 -1.59
C PRO A 157 -1.48 13.25 -1.02
N ARG A 158 -2.15 12.86 0.06
CA ARG A 158 -3.18 13.67 0.74
C ARG A 158 -2.61 15.01 1.28
N ARG A 159 -1.30 15.05 1.60
CA ARG A 159 -0.57 16.25 2.02
C ARG A 159 0.20 16.92 0.88
N ARG A 160 0.02 16.47 -0.35
CA ARG A 160 0.82 16.87 -1.52
C ARG A 160 2.34 16.76 -1.26
N LEU A 161 2.72 16.02 -0.23
CA LEU A 161 4.11 15.81 0.16
C LEU A 161 4.73 14.70 -0.69
N ARG A 162 5.69 15.07 -1.52
CA ARG A 162 6.42 14.17 -2.42
C ARG A 162 7.92 14.38 -2.21
N ALA A 163 8.43 13.83 -1.11
CA ALA A 163 9.87 13.84 -0.83
C ALA A 163 10.56 12.72 -1.65
N SER A 164 10.50 12.84 -2.97
CA SER A 164 11.02 11.88 -3.93
C SER A 164 11.47 12.58 -5.21
N PHE A 165 12.60 12.13 -5.74
CA PHE A 165 13.15 12.64 -7.01
C PHE A 165 12.71 11.81 -8.23
N VAL A 166 11.86 10.79 -8.04
CA VAL A 166 11.39 9.94 -9.14
C VAL A 166 10.27 10.65 -9.90
N PRO A 167 10.42 10.84 -11.21
CA PRO A 167 9.37 11.42 -12.04
C PRO A 167 8.08 10.59 -11.96
N GLY A 168 6.93 11.25 -12.05
CA GLY A 168 5.62 10.60 -11.99
C GLY A 168 5.03 10.47 -10.58
N ALA A 169 5.81 10.64 -9.50
CA ALA A 169 5.25 10.67 -8.14
C ALA A 169 4.18 11.76 -7.97
N ALA A 170 4.25 12.84 -8.78
CA ALA A 170 3.23 13.90 -8.83
C ALA A 170 1.85 13.42 -9.30
N ALA A 171 1.78 12.35 -10.09
CA ALA A 171 0.53 11.81 -10.61
C ALA A 171 -0.18 10.88 -9.61
N LEU A 172 0.47 10.48 -8.51
CA LEU A 172 -0.12 9.61 -7.50
C LEU A 172 -1.26 10.33 -6.76
N GLN A 173 -2.42 9.71 -6.78
CA GLN A 173 -3.62 10.24 -6.15
C GLN A 173 -3.73 9.78 -4.69
N PRO A 174 -4.35 10.61 -3.82
CA PRO A 174 -4.71 10.18 -2.48
C PRO A 174 -5.59 8.92 -2.49
N GLY A 175 -5.29 8.00 -1.59
CA GLY A 175 -6.06 6.77 -1.40
C GLY A 175 -5.86 6.23 0.01
N CYS A 176 -6.05 4.93 0.16
CA CYS A 176 -6.09 4.29 1.48
C CYS A 176 -5.13 3.09 1.62
N ILE A 177 -4.21 2.88 0.68
CA ILE A 177 -3.23 1.79 0.74
C ILE A 177 -1.87 2.38 1.10
N ALA A 178 -1.25 1.92 2.20
CA ALA A 178 0.14 2.23 2.50
C ALA A 178 1.06 1.24 1.80
N VAL A 179 2.03 1.73 1.04
CA VAL A 179 3.08 0.93 0.39
C VAL A 179 4.38 1.11 1.16
N ILE A 180 4.90 0.03 1.73
CA ILE A 180 6.14 0.02 2.52
C ILE A 180 7.08 -0.98 1.84
N ALA A 181 8.19 -0.52 1.30
CA ALA A 181 9.11 -1.36 0.55
C ALA A 181 10.56 -1.18 1.01
N SER A 182 11.34 -2.27 1.02
CA SER A 182 12.79 -2.19 1.24
C SER A 182 13.44 -1.28 0.19
N SER A 183 13.09 -1.49 -1.08
CA SER A 183 13.60 -0.72 -2.21
C SER A 183 12.73 0.51 -2.52
N GLY A 184 13.38 1.66 -2.70
CA GLY A 184 12.69 2.87 -3.19
C GLY A 184 12.09 2.69 -4.58
N GLY A 185 12.78 1.94 -5.48
CA GLY A 185 12.26 1.62 -6.81
C GLY A 185 11.00 0.77 -6.76
N VAL A 186 10.97 -0.24 -5.89
CA VAL A 186 9.78 -1.11 -5.69
C VAL A 186 8.62 -0.33 -5.09
N ASN A 187 8.87 0.58 -4.14
CA ASN A 187 7.84 1.48 -3.62
C ASN A 187 7.13 2.23 -4.76
N HIS A 188 7.89 2.84 -5.68
CA HIS A 188 7.31 3.56 -6.82
C HIS A 188 6.59 2.62 -7.79
N MET A 189 7.20 1.49 -8.14
CA MET A 189 6.60 0.51 -9.03
C MET A 189 5.23 0.05 -8.51
N LEU A 190 5.13 -0.34 -7.25
CA LEU A 190 3.87 -0.79 -6.65
C LEU A 190 2.84 0.34 -6.59
N SER A 191 3.25 1.55 -6.23
CA SER A 191 2.36 2.72 -6.18
C SER A 191 1.83 3.09 -7.56
N PHE A 192 2.66 3.02 -8.60
CA PHE A 192 2.22 3.26 -9.98
C PHE A 192 1.27 2.17 -10.48
N ARG A 193 1.49 0.90 -10.12
CA ARG A 193 0.58 -0.20 -10.44
C ARG A 193 -0.78 -0.04 -9.76
N LEU A 194 -0.80 0.34 -8.48
CA LEU A 194 -2.04 0.68 -7.76
C LEU A 194 -2.77 1.85 -8.43
N ALA A 195 -2.05 2.92 -8.79
CA ALA A 195 -2.63 4.06 -9.49
C ALA A 195 -3.18 3.67 -10.87
N ALA A 196 -2.47 2.84 -11.62
CA ALA A 196 -2.92 2.31 -12.91
C ALA A 196 -4.17 1.43 -12.80
N ALA A 197 -4.38 0.80 -11.64
CA ALA A 197 -5.59 0.03 -11.33
C ALA A 197 -6.70 0.89 -10.69
N GLY A 198 -6.55 2.22 -10.67
CA GLY A 198 -7.53 3.16 -10.10
C GLY A 198 -7.57 3.21 -8.58
N ALA A 199 -6.57 2.64 -7.90
CA ALA A 199 -6.39 2.76 -6.46
C ALA A 199 -5.37 3.86 -6.15
N GLY A 200 -5.64 4.66 -5.11
CA GLY A 200 -4.69 5.63 -4.60
C GLY A 200 -3.89 5.09 -3.42
N VAL A 201 -2.85 5.81 -3.05
CA VAL A 201 -2.02 5.48 -1.89
C VAL A 201 -2.19 6.51 -0.77
N SER A 202 -2.18 6.04 0.48
CA SER A 202 -2.15 6.91 1.66
C SER A 202 -0.71 7.37 1.96
N LEU A 203 0.23 6.42 1.86
CA LEU A 203 1.63 6.58 2.17
C LEU A 203 2.44 5.65 1.26
N GLY A 204 3.51 6.11 0.65
CA GLY A 204 4.48 5.27 -0.03
C GLY A 204 5.88 5.54 0.51
N VAL A 205 6.57 4.50 1.01
CA VAL A 205 7.89 4.62 1.64
C VAL A 205 8.87 3.60 1.09
N GLY A 206 10.01 4.08 0.60
CA GLY A 206 11.18 3.26 0.36
C GLY A 206 12.13 3.35 1.57
N ILE A 207 12.34 2.25 2.28
CA ILE A 207 13.16 2.24 3.50
C ILE A 207 14.64 2.51 3.17
N GLY A 208 15.15 1.94 2.06
CA GLY A 208 16.56 2.02 1.72
C GLY A 208 17.43 1.23 2.70
N GLY A 209 18.56 1.80 3.11
CA GLY A 209 19.54 1.17 3.99
C GLY A 209 19.12 1.00 5.46
N GLY A 210 17.91 1.46 5.86
CA GLY A 210 17.35 1.18 7.19
C GLY A 210 18.13 1.75 8.38
N MET A 211 18.84 2.87 8.20
CA MET A 211 19.75 3.41 9.22
C MET A 211 19.07 3.82 10.53
N GLY A 212 17.78 4.18 10.53
CA GLY A 212 17.11 4.66 11.73
C GLY A 212 15.60 4.39 11.75
N VAL A 213 14.93 4.53 10.60
CA VAL A 213 13.51 4.18 10.44
C VAL A 213 13.43 2.80 9.79
N SER A 214 12.84 1.85 10.50
CA SER A 214 12.69 0.46 10.06
C SER A 214 11.34 0.22 9.37
N HIS A 215 11.19 -0.95 8.74
CA HIS A 215 9.88 -1.44 8.27
C HIS A 215 8.86 -1.50 9.42
N ALA A 216 9.29 -1.97 10.61
CA ALA A 216 8.43 -2.08 11.78
C ALA A 216 7.87 -0.73 12.22
N ASP A 217 8.70 0.32 12.22
CA ASP A 217 8.28 1.68 12.55
C ASP A 217 7.18 2.18 11.61
N VAL A 218 7.38 1.99 10.29
CA VAL A 218 6.42 2.46 9.29
C VAL A 218 5.14 1.60 9.29
N VAL A 219 5.24 0.29 9.53
CA VAL A 219 4.08 -0.59 9.72
C VAL A 219 3.24 -0.14 10.92
N ARG A 220 3.86 0.17 12.07
CA ARG A 220 3.14 0.70 13.24
C ARG A 220 2.46 2.04 12.95
N HIS A 221 3.16 2.93 12.26
CA HIS A 221 2.57 4.21 11.83
C HIS A 221 1.35 3.98 10.93
N ALA A 222 1.48 3.17 9.88
CA ALA A 222 0.38 2.87 8.96
C ALA A 222 -0.79 2.14 9.65
N ALA A 223 -0.50 1.30 10.66
CA ALA A 223 -1.53 0.62 11.44
C ALA A 223 -2.46 1.59 12.18
N THR A 224 -1.94 2.71 12.65
CA THR A 224 -2.71 3.72 13.41
C THR A 224 -3.17 4.91 12.56
N ASP A 225 -2.62 5.09 11.34
CA ASP A 225 -3.03 6.16 10.43
C ASP A 225 -4.48 5.97 9.98
N PRO A 226 -5.43 6.90 10.27
CA PRO A 226 -6.83 6.76 9.89
C PRO A 226 -7.06 6.81 8.37
N SER A 227 -6.12 7.36 7.60
CA SER A 227 -6.20 7.41 6.14
C SER A 227 -5.80 6.10 5.46
N THR A 228 -5.20 5.17 6.21
CA THR A 228 -4.77 3.85 5.72
C THR A 228 -5.76 2.76 6.10
N THR A 229 -6.21 1.96 5.14
CA THR A 229 -7.09 0.79 5.38
C THR A 229 -6.42 -0.54 5.07
N ALA A 230 -5.33 -0.56 4.28
CA ALA A 230 -4.54 -1.76 4.00
C ALA A 230 -3.05 -1.41 3.88
N ILE A 231 -2.18 -2.35 4.23
CA ILE A 231 -0.72 -2.18 4.20
C ILE A 231 -0.13 -3.18 3.22
N ALA A 232 0.48 -2.69 2.14
CA ALA A 232 1.27 -3.47 1.18
C ALA A 232 2.74 -3.41 1.60
N LEU A 233 3.28 -4.54 2.06
CA LEU A 233 4.64 -4.66 2.59
C LEU A 233 5.51 -5.47 1.64
N HIS A 234 6.62 -4.90 1.18
CA HIS A 234 7.63 -5.58 0.37
C HIS A 234 8.95 -5.69 1.14
N LEU A 235 9.49 -6.90 1.24
CA LEU A 235 10.70 -7.22 2.02
C LEU A 235 11.75 -7.92 1.16
N GLU A 236 12.99 -7.42 1.21
CA GLU A 236 14.19 -8.02 0.62
C GLU A 236 15.08 -8.68 1.69
N SER A 237 15.18 -8.04 2.84
CA SER A 237 15.87 -8.50 4.04
C SER A 237 15.14 -8.03 5.29
N VAL A 238 15.45 -8.61 6.43
CA VAL A 238 14.89 -8.24 7.72
C VAL A 238 16.03 -8.14 8.73
N ASP A 239 16.28 -6.95 9.24
CA ASP A 239 17.37 -6.70 10.21
C ASP A 239 16.95 -7.09 11.64
N ASP A 240 15.76 -6.67 12.08
CA ASP A 240 15.16 -7.06 13.34
C ASP A 240 13.84 -7.80 13.11
N GLY A 241 13.92 -9.12 13.04
CA GLY A 241 12.76 -9.98 12.79
C GLY A 241 11.75 -9.96 13.93
N VAL A 242 12.19 -9.84 15.18
CA VAL A 242 11.30 -9.84 16.36
C VAL A 242 10.47 -8.57 16.38
N ASP A 243 11.08 -7.43 16.17
CA ASP A 243 10.40 -6.14 16.14
C ASP A 243 9.41 -6.05 14.96
N LEU A 244 9.84 -6.50 13.77
CA LEU A 244 8.96 -6.52 12.59
C LEU A 244 7.75 -7.44 12.79
N LEU A 245 7.93 -8.64 13.35
CA LEU A 245 6.82 -9.57 13.60
C LEU A 245 5.84 -9.02 14.64
N GLY A 246 6.35 -8.35 15.68
CA GLY A 246 5.52 -7.64 16.66
C GLY A 246 4.68 -6.53 16.00
N ALA A 247 5.31 -5.73 15.14
CA ALA A 247 4.63 -4.67 14.39
C ALA A 247 3.57 -5.23 13.43
N VAL A 248 3.90 -6.28 12.67
CA VAL A 248 2.97 -6.94 11.74
C VAL A 248 1.79 -7.56 12.48
N ARG A 249 2.03 -8.27 13.59
CA ARG A 249 0.95 -8.86 14.41
C ARG A 249 0.00 -7.80 14.93
N HIS A 250 0.53 -6.70 15.46
CA HIS A 250 -0.29 -5.58 15.90
C HIS A 250 -1.07 -4.96 14.73
N ALA A 251 -0.41 -4.68 13.61
CA ALA A 251 -1.06 -4.11 12.44
C ALA A 251 -2.16 -5.03 11.89
N ALA A 252 -1.90 -6.34 11.76
CA ALA A 252 -2.85 -7.33 11.22
C ALA A 252 -4.14 -7.45 12.07
N SER A 253 -4.06 -7.19 13.38
CA SER A 253 -5.26 -7.12 14.23
C SER A 253 -6.16 -5.92 13.91
N LEU A 254 -5.59 -4.83 13.41
CA LEU A 254 -6.30 -3.59 13.10
C LEU A 254 -6.68 -3.50 11.61
N LYS A 255 -5.75 -3.80 10.72
CA LYS A 255 -5.84 -3.63 9.27
C LYS A 255 -5.17 -4.81 8.55
N PRO A 256 -5.61 -5.21 7.35
CA PRO A 256 -4.92 -6.23 6.60
C PRO A 256 -3.50 -5.79 6.23
N VAL A 257 -2.55 -6.71 6.42
CA VAL A 257 -1.15 -6.58 6.00
C VAL A 257 -0.90 -7.60 4.91
N ILE A 258 -0.55 -7.15 3.71
CA ILE A 258 -0.23 -8.00 2.56
C ILE A 258 1.28 -7.95 2.35
N ALA A 259 1.96 -9.09 2.40
CA ALA A 259 3.40 -9.16 2.37
C ALA A 259 3.93 -9.90 1.13
N LEU A 260 4.83 -9.27 0.41
CA LEU A 260 5.64 -9.86 -0.65
C LEU A 260 7.09 -9.94 -0.16
N VAL A 261 7.60 -11.17 0.00
CA VAL A 261 8.99 -11.43 0.35
C VAL A 261 9.73 -11.90 -0.89
N VAL A 262 10.77 -11.19 -1.28
CA VAL A 262 11.63 -11.55 -2.42
C VAL A 262 12.95 -12.16 -1.95
N GLY A 263 13.83 -12.55 -2.88
CA GLY A 263 15.13 -13.14 -2.52
C GLY A 263 15.10 -14.65 -2.29
N ARG A 264 14.32 -15.41 -3.08
CA ARG A 264 14.28 -16.89 -3.03
C ARG A 264 15.66 -17.53 -3.17
N ARG A 265 16.59 -16.87 -3.86
CA ARG A 265 17.97 -17.29 -4.08
C ARG A 265 18.90 -16.35 -3.32
N THR A 266 19.05 -16.60 -2.03
CA THR A 266 19.86 -15.79 -1.10
C THR A 266 21.34 -15.71 -1.45
N GLU A 267 21.86 -16.66 -2.23
CA GLU A 267 23.28 -16.81 -2.56
C GLU A 267 23.69 -16.09 -3.87
N SER A 268 22.76 -15.36 -4.52
CA SER A 268 23.12 -14.68 -5.75
C SER A 268 23.98 -13.45 -5.44
N ALA A 269 25.11 -13.31 -6.17
CA ALA A 269 25.97 -12.13 -6.07
C ALA A 269 25.20 -10.83 -6.33
N PHE A 270 24.14 -10.88 -7.13
CA PHE A 270 23.24 -9.76 -7.39
C PHE A 270 22.50 -9.30 -6.12
N ALA A 271 21.91 -10.24 -5.35
CA ALA A 271 21.23 -9.89 -4.10
C ALA A 271 22.18 -9.27 -3.08
N GLN A 272 23.38 -9.86 -2.92
CA GLN A 272 24.41 -9.34 -2.02
C GLN A 272 24.90 -7.94 -2.41
N SER A 273 25.05 -7.66 -3.71
CA SER A 273 25.50 -6.34 -4.19
C SER A 273 24.44 -5.26 -4.04
N HIS A 274 23.15 -5.64 -3.95
CA HIS A 274 22.03 -4.68 -3.90
C HIS A 274 21.66 -4.30 -2.45
N THR A 275 21.61 -5.27 -1.55
CA THR A 275 21.11 -5.04 -0.18
C THR A 275 22.21 -4.79 0.86
N GLY A 276 23.45 -5.20 0.58
CA GLY A 276 24.54 -5.17 1.57
C GLY A 276 24.31 -6.04 2.80
N ALA A 277 23.13 -6.64 2.92
CA ALA A 277 22.69 -7.46 4.06
C ALA A 277 22.72 -8.95 3.70
N LEU A 278 22.95 -9.80 4.70
CA LEU A 278 22.70 -11.25 4.59
C LEU A 278 21.20 -11.47 4.43
N ALA A 279 20.80 -12.07 3.31
CA ALA A 279 19.40 -12.38 3.07
C ALA A 279 18.87 -13.34 4.13
N THR A 280 17.77 -12.98 4.76
CA THR A 280 17.04 -13.86 5.69
C THR A 280 16.44 -15.05 4.91
N GLY A 281 16.30 -16.20 5.56
CA GLY A 281 15.74 -17.39 4.90
C GLY A 281 14.33 -17.11 4.36
N TRP A 282 14.20 -16.98 3.04
CA TRP A 282 12.95 -16.61 2.35
C TRP A 282 11.72 -17.38 2.83
N ARG A 283 11.86 -18.73 2.98
CA ARG A 283 10.74 -19.58 3.45
C ARG A 283 10.37 -19.27 4.89
N THR A 284 11.37 -19.12 5.76
CA THR A 284 11.16 -18.80 7.18
C THR A 284 10.46 -17.45 7.32
N THR A 285 10.95 -16.42 6.64
CA THR A 285 10.35 -15.09 6.68
C THR A 285 8.88 -15.11 6.27
N ARG A 286 8.55 -15.78 5.17
CA ARG A 286 7.16 -15.96 4.73
C ARG A 286 6.29 -16.66 5.78
N SER A 287 6.79 -17.76 6.36
CA SER A 287 6.04 -18.55 7.34
C SER A 287 5.76 -17.75 8.62
N VAL A 288 6.76 -17.04 9.14
CA VAL A 288 6.56 -16.26 10.38
C VAL A 288 5.69 -15.03 10.17
N LEU A 289 5.75 -14.39 8.99
CA LEU A 289 4.83 -13.31 8.63
C LEU A 289 3.38 -13.80 8.53
N ALA A 290 3.16 -14.97 7.91
CA ALA A 290 1.83 -15.59 7.88
C ALA A 290 1.31 -15.91 9.29
N GLN A 291 2.17 -16.43 10.18
CA GLN A 291 1.83 -16.66 11.59
C GLN A 291 1.57 -15.36 12.37
N ALA A 292 2.18 -14.25 11.96
CA ALA A 292 1.90 -12.93 12.51
C ALA A 292 0.60 -12.31 11.97
N GLY A 293 -0.12 -12.99 11.06
CA GLY A 293 -1.39 -12.58 10.51
C GLY A 293 -1.31 -11.83 9.18
N ALA A 294 -0.12 -11.74 8.56
CA ALA A 294 0.00 -11.17 7.23
C ALA A 294 -0.50 -12.14 6.14
N VAL A 295 -1.15 -11.60 5.12
CA VAL A 295 -1.44 -12.31 3.87
C VAL A 295 -0.18 -12.32 3.00
N VAL A 296 0.46 -13.48 2.86
CA VAL A 296 1.72 -13.59 2.12
C VAL A 296 1.46 -14.01 0.68
N VAL A 297 1.87 -13.16 -0.26
CA VAL A 297 1.66 -13.34 -1.70
C VAL A 297 2.95 -13.71 -2.44
N ASP A 298 2.84 -14.16 -3.68
CA ASP A 298 3.95 -14.74 -4.44
C ASP A 298 4.58 -13.79 -5.46
N ASP A 299 3.83 -12.78 -5.90
CA ASP A 299 4.28 -11.79 -6.89
C ASP A 299 3.61 -10.42 -6.67
N GLU A 300 4.09 -9.43 -7.41
CA GLU A 300 3.61 -8.05 -7.31
C GLU A 300 2.19 -7.85 -7.84
N ASP A 301 1.74 -8.64 -8.79
CA ASP A 301 0.36 -8.57 -9.29
C ASP A 301 -0.63 -9.07 -8.25
N ALA A 302 -0.28 -10.16 -7.55
CA ALA A 302 -1.03 -10.65 -6.41
C ALA A 302 -1.02 -9.64 -5.24
N LEU A 303 0.10 -8.96 -4.97
CA LEU A 303 0.17 -7.91 -3.96
C LEU A 303 -0.79 -6.76 -4.28
N VAL A 304 -0.80 -6.30 -5.53
CA VAL A 304 -1.69 -5.21 -5.98
C VAL A 304 -3.16 -5.63 -5.89
N ALA A 305 -3.53 -6.80 -6.43
CA ALA A 305 -4.90 -7.28 -6.41
C ALA A 305 -5.43 -7.49 -4.97
N ALA A 306 -4.62 -8.11 -4.12
CA ALA A 306 -4.93 -8.30 -2.70
C ALA A 306 -5.09 -6.96 -1.95
N SER A 307 -4.21 -6.00 -2.22
CA SER A 307 -4.27 -4.66 -1.60
C SER A 307 -5.54 -3.92 -2.00
N ILE A 308 -5.94 -3.98 -3.26
CA ILE A 308 -7.19 -3.38 -3.75
C ILE A 308 -8.39 -3.99 -3.03
N ALA A 309 -8.49 -5.32 -2.97
CA ALA A 309 -9.61 -6.00 -2.34
C ALA A 309 -9.67 -5.72 -0.83
N LEU A 310 -8.57 -5.97 -0.13
CA LEU A 310 -8.49 -5.84 1.33
C LEU A 310 -8.55 -4.38 1.82
N SER A 311 -8.27 -3.40 0.96
CA SER A 311 -8.48 -1.99 1.31
C SER A 311 -9.96 -1.60 1.36
N ARG A 312 -10.85 -2.38 0.77
CA ARG A 312 -12.28 -2.11 0.63
C ARG A 312 -13.16 -3.01 1.48
N LEU A 313 -12.75 -4.24 1.70
CA LEU A 313 -13.54 -5.21 2.44
C LEU A 313 -12.65 -6.14 3.28
N ARG A 314 -13.20 -6.63 4.38
CA ARG A 314 -12.60 -7.62 5.25
C ARG A 314 -13.71 -8.56 5.74
N LEU A 315 -13.60 -9.86 5.50
CA LEU A 315 -14.60 -10.82 5.97
C LEU A 315 -14.57 -10.97 7.50
N PRO A 316 -15.63 -11.41 8.15
CA PRO A 316 -15.55 -11.95 9.51
C PRO A 316 -14.48 -13.04 9.62
N ALA A 317 -13.94 -13.25 10.81
CA ALA A 317 -12.97 -14.32 11.05
C ALA A 317 -13.66 -15.70 10.91
N ALA A 318 -13.20 -16.51 9.97
CA ALA A 318 -13.72 -17.83 9.68
C ALA A 318 -12.62 -18.76 9.15
N VAL A 319 -12.62 -20.02 9.59
CA VAL A 319 -11.60 -21.00 9.17
C VAL A 319 -11.75 -21.36 7.69
N SER A 320 -12.95 -21.37 7.16
CA SER A 320 -13.26 -21.78 5.79
C SER A 320 -14.41 -20.96 5.19
N PRO A 321 -14.20 -19.66 4.91
CA PRO A 321 -15.24 -18.84 4.30
C PRO A 321 -15.77 -19.45 3.01
N GLY A 322 -17.09 -19.45 2.83
CA GLY A 322 -17.75 -19.91 1.62
C GLY A 322 -17.65 -18.88 0.50
N VAL A 323 -17.13 -19.28 -0.65
CA VAL A 323 -17.00 -18.44 -1.84
C VAL A 323 -18.01 -18.86 -2.89
N ALA A 324 -18.81 -17.95 -3.42
CA ALA A 324 -19.58 -18.18 -4.62
C ALA A 324 -18.88 -17.53 -5.82
N LEU A 325 -18.68 -18.29 -6.89
CA LEU A 325 -18.19 -17.76 -8.16
C LEU A 325 -19.40 -17.52 -9.08
N VAL A 326 -19.59 -16.27 -9.49
CA VAL A 326 -20.61 -15.89 -10.49
C VAL A 326 -19.88 -15.42 -11.74
N THR A 327 -20.10 -16.09 -12.85
CA THR A 327 -19.44 -15.76 -14.11
C THR A 327 -20.44 -15.39 -15.20
N ALA A 328 -20.14 -14.32 -15.90
CA ALA A 328 -20.90 -13.88 -17.06
C ALA A 328 -20.46 -14.57 -18.37
N GLN A 329 -19.34 -15.25 -18.32
CA GLN A 329 -18.79 -16.04 -19.46
C GLN A 329 -18.15 -17.32 -18.91
N ALA A 330 -18.61 -18.48 -19.37
CA ALA A 330 -18.17 -19.78 -18.86
C ALA A 330 -16.66 -20.03 -19.03
N GLY A 331 -16.06 -19.65 -20.17
CA GLY A 331 -14.65 -19.89 -20.45
C GLY A 331 -13.71 -19.24 -19.43
N PRO A 332 -13.73 -17.92 -19.23
CA PRO A 332 -12.99 -17.27 -18.15
C PRO A 332 -13.38 -17.77 -16.75
N GLY A 333 -14.65 -18.12 -16.53
CA GLY A 333 -15.12 -18.73 -15.28
C GLY A 333 -14.36 -20.02 -14.94
N LEU A 334 -14.10 -20.89 -15.92
CA LEU A 334 -13.27 -22.08 -15.75
C LEU A 334 -11.84 -21.76 -15.32
N ILE A 335 -11.25 -20.68 -15.85
CA ILE A 335 -9.91 -20.25 -15.44
C ILE A 335 -9.91 -19.83 -13.95
N VAL A 336 -10.95 -19.12 -13.49
CA VAL A 336 -11.09 -18.76 -12.08
C VAL A 336 -11.30 -20.00 -11.22
N ASP A 337 -12.11 -20.95 -11.67
CA ASP A 337 -12.41 -22.21 -10.97
C ASP A 337 -11.14 -23.08 -10.80
N ASP A 338 -10.31 -23.18 -11.85
CA ASP A 338 -8.99 -23.84 -11.77
C ASP A 338 -8.10 -23.17 -10.72
N HIS A 339 -8.05 -21.85 -10.68
CA HIS A 339 -7.31 -21.11 -9.65
C HIS A 339 -7.91 -21.30 -8.27
N ALA A 340 -9.24 -21.29 -8.13
CA ALA A 340 -9.95 -21.50 -6.88
C ALA A 340 -9.60 -22.89 -6.31
N THR A 341 -9.63 -23.91 -7.15
CA THR A 341 -9.24 -25.28 -6.80
C THR A 341 -7.78 -25.36 -6.33
N ALA A 342 -6.85 -24.75 -7.08
CA ALA A 342 -5.43 -24.72 -6.75
C ALA A 342 -5.13 -24.00 -5.43
N GLN A 343 -5.93 -22.99 -5.07
CA GLN A 343 -5.82 -22.21 -3.84
C GLN A 343 -6.66 -22.76 -2.67
N GLY A 344 -7.42 -23.83 -2.91
CA GLY A 344 -8.23 -24.49 -1.89
C GLY A 344 -9.37 -23.61 -1.39
N TRP A 345 -10.09 -22.91 -2.28
CA TRP A 345 -11.30 -22.19 -1.91
C TRP A 345 -12.38 -23.19 -1.47
N ASN A 346 -13.18 -22.78 -0.51
CA ASN A 346 -14.42 -23.46 -0.19
C ASN A 346 -15.51 -22.94 -1.13
N LEU A 347 -15.85 -23.73 -2.15
CA LEU A 347 -16.98 -23.48 -3.05
C LEU A 347 -18.18 -24.32 -2.61
N PRO A 348 -19.02 -23.82 -1.67
CA PRO A 348 -20.10 -24.62 -1.12
C PRO A 348 -21.17 -24.89 -2.19
N ARG A 349 -21.84 -26.02 -2.03
CA ARG A 349 -23.03 -26.32 -2.81
C ARG A 349 -24.17 -25.43 -2.30
N LEU A 350 -24.74 -24.59 -3.17
CA LEU A 350 -25.85 -23.71 -2.84
C LEU A 350 -27.10 -24.54 -2.40
N HIS A 351 -27.89 -23.99 -1.50
CA HIS A 351 -29.12 -24.63 -1.04
C HIS A 351 -30.14 -24.89 -2.19
N GLY A 352 -31.02 -25.88 -1.99
CA GLY A 352 -32.04 -26.25 -2.97
C GLY A 352 -32.90 -25.09 -3.41
N HIS A 353 -33.39 -24.31 -2.47
CA HIS A 353 -34.22 -23.13 -2.77
C HIS A 353 -33.47 -22.04 -3.53
N THR A 354 -32.17 -21.86 -3.26
CA THR A 354 -31.31 -20.92 -4.01
C THR A 354 -31.18 -21.37 -5.47
N ARG A 355 -30.90 -22.67 -5.69
CA ARG A 355 -30.78 -23.25 -7.05
C ARG A 355 -32.11 -23.19 -7.81
N GLU A 356 -33.24 -23.51 -7.15
CA GLU A 356 -34.57 -23.38 -7.74
C GLU A 356 -34.84 -21.94 -8.17
N ARG A 357 -34.51 -20.96 -7.32
CA ARG A 357 -34.64 -19.54 -7.67
C ARG A 357 -33.76 -19.14 -8.85
N LEU A 358 -32.49 -19.58 -8.87
CA LEU A 358 -31.60 -19.35 -9.99
C LEU A 358 -32.15 -19.93 -11.30
N GLY A 359 -32.78 -21.12 -11.25
CA GLY A 359 -33.45 -21.74 -12.39
C GLY A 359 -34.61 -20.92 -12.97
N THR A 360 -35.21 -20.01 -12.19
CA THR A 360 -36.22 -19.07 -12.71
C THR A 360 -35.64 -17.79 -13.28
N LEU A 361 -34.39 -17.46 -12.95
CA LEU A 361 -33.71 -16.21 -13.33
C LEU A 361 -32.79 -16.38 -14.53
N LEU A 362 -32.26 -17.59 -14.72
CA LEU A 362 -31.22 -17.89 -15.69
C LEU A 362 -31.72 -18.77 -16.84
N PRO A 363 -31.08 -18.70 -18.01
CA PRO A 363 -31.38 -19.60 -19.12
C PRO A 363 -31.11 -21.07 -18.73
N PRO A 364 -31.94 -22.03 -19.18
CA PRO A 364 -31.82 -23.42 -18.75
C PRO A 364 -30.56 -24.16 -19.23
N LEU A 365 -29.79 -23.55 -20.16
CA LEU A 365 -28.52 -24.11 -20.67
C LEU A 365 -27.29 -23.66 -19.90
N THR A 366 -27.46 -22.80 -18.89
CA THR A 366 -26.34 -22.32 -18.01
C THR A 366 -26.16 -23.24 -16.82
N PHE A 367 -24.92 -23.25 -16.26
CA PHE A 367 -24.66 -24.00 -15.02
C PHE A 367 -25.14 -23.18 -13.81
N GLN A 368 -26.08 -23.74 -13.05
CA GLN A 368 -26.83 -23.04 -12.01
C GLN A 368 -26.54 -23.56 -10.60
N GLU A 369 -25.33 -24.05 -10.38
CA GLU A 369 -24.80 -24.42 -9.07
C GLU A 369 -23.71 -23.41 -8.66
N ASN A 370 -22.70 -23.81 -7.91
CA ASN A 370 -21.50 -23.00 -7.66
C ASN A 370 -20.31 -23.67 -8.37
N PRO A 371 -19.72 -23.06 -9.40
CA PRO A 371 -19.95 -21.70 -9.95
C PRO A 371 -21.34 -21.48 -10.58
N VAL A 372 -21.83 -20.22 -10.54
CA VAL A 372 -23.06 -19.81 -11.22
C VAL A 372 -22.71 -19.18 -12.56
N ASP A 373 -23.04 -19.86 -13.68
CA ASP A 373 -22.89 -19.30 -15.01
C ASP A 373 -24.18 -18.55 -15.42
N THR A 374 -24.07 -17.23 -15.55
CA THR A 374 -25.23 -16.42 -15.93
C THR A 374 -25.41 -16.32 -17.43
N GLY A 375 -24.47 -16.87 -18.23
CA GLY A 375 -24.36 -16.51 -19.63
C GLY A 375 -24.13 -15.00 -19.78
N ARG A 376 -24.55 -14.43 -20.91
CA ARG A 376 -24.43 -12.98 -21.08
C ARG A 376 -25.29 -12.25 -20.04
N PRO A 377 -24.73 -11.33 -19.26
CA PRO A 377 -25.47 -10.61 -18.23
C PRO A 377 -26.65 -9.84 -18.82
N GLY A 378 -27.78 -9.93 -18.13
CA GLY A 378 -29.03 -9.27 -18.53
C GLY A 378 -29.72 -8.57 -17.35
N PRO A 379 -30.95 -8.10 -17.50
CA PRO A 379 -31.69 -7.38 -16.48
C PRO A 379 -31.89 -8.16 -15.15
N THR A 380 -31.81 -9.50 -15.20
CA THR A 380 -31.93 -10.38 -14.02
C THR A 380 -30.64 -10.49 -13.21
N PHE A 381 -29.50 -9.96 -13.70
CA PHE A 381 -28.21 -10.09 -13.03
C PHE A 381 -28.19 -9.57 -11.57
N PRO A 382 -28.81 -8.43 -11.23
CA PRO A 382 -28.94 -8.02 -9.83
C PRO A 382 -29.67 -9.03 -8.95
N ASP A 383 -30.73 -9.67 -9.49
CA ASP A 383 -31.50 -10.67 -8.74
C ASP A 383 -30.70 -11.97 -8.53
N VAL A 384 -29.85 -12.36 -9.49
CA VAL A 384 -28.91 -13.47 -9.34
C VAL A 384 -27.95 -13.20 -8.19
N LEU A 385 -27.30 -12.04 -8.16
CA LEU A 385 -26.35 -11.67 -7.10
C LEU A 385 -27.05 -11.62 -5.72
N ARG A 386 -28.27 -11.08 -5.68
CA ARG A 386 -29.06 -11.05 -4.43
C ARG A 386 -29.41 -12.46 -3.97
N THR A 387 -29.79 -13.34 -4.89
CA THR A 387 -30.15 -14.72 -4.57
C THR A 387 -28.96 -15.51 -4.07
N VAL A 388 -27.80 -15.39 -4.71
CA VAL A 388 -26.54 -16.05 -4.28
C VAL A 388 -26.06 -15.49 -2.94
N GLY A 389 -26.11 -14.17 -2.76
CA GLY A 389 -25.66 -13.53 -1.52
C GLY A 389 -26.59 -13.72 -0.33
N ALA A 390 -27.80 -14.27 -0.54
CA ALA A 390 -28.72 -14.64 0.52
C ALA A 390 -28.56 -16.12 0.97
N ASP A 391 -27.72 -16.90 0.30
CA ASP A 391 -27.42 -18.28 0.69
C ASP A 391 -26.44 -18.25 1.88
N ASP A 392 -26.80 -18.86 3.00
CA ASP A 392 -26.02 -18.83 4.24
C ASP A 392 -24.71 -19.63 4.19
N GLN A 393 -24.49 -20.39 3.11
CA GLN A 393 -23.21 -21.05 2.83
C GLN A 393 -22.19 -20.10 2.17
N VAL A 394 -22.61 -18.89 1.77
CA VAL A 394 -21.80 -17.93 1.01
C VAL A 394 -21.40 -16.76 1.91
N ASP A 395 -20.09 -16.54 2.04
CA ASP A 395 -19.53 -15.39 2.78
C ASP A 395 -19.02 -14.28 1.84
N ILE A 396 -18.76 -14.61 0.57
CA ILE A 396 -18.27 -13.66 -0.45
C ILE A 396 -18.65 -14.13 -1.85
N ILE A 397 -18.94 -13.18 -2.73
CA ILE A 397 -19.17 -13.44 -4.15
C ILE A 397 -17.97 -12.93 -4.97
N ALA A 398 -17.36 -13.83 -5.74
CA ALA A 398 -16.39 -13.51 -6.79
C ALA A 398 -17.14 -13.37 -8.12
N VAL A 399 -17.11 -12.21 -8.76
CA VAL A 399 -17.75 -11.96 -10.04
C VAL A 399 -16.71 -11.80 -11.14
N TYR A 400 -16.84 -12.54 -12.23
CA TYR A 400 -16.09 -12.29 -13.45
C TYR A 400 -17.01 -11.91 -14.60
N ALA A 401 -16.71 -10.82 -15.30
CA ALA A 401 -17.41 -10.43 -16.52
C ALA A 401 -16.52 -9.66 -17.50
N LEU A 402 -16.86 -9.73 -18.78
CA LEU A 402 -16.36 -8.78 -19.76
C LEU A 402 -17.11 -7.45 -19.64
N SER A 403 -16.47 -6.36 -20.07
CA SER A 403 -17.13 -5.07 -20.29
C SER A 403 -18.22 -5.26 -21.36
N GLU A 404 -19.46 -5.14 -20.96
CA GLU A 404 -20.62 -5.37 -21.82
C GLU A 404 -21.50 -4.10 -21.85
N PRO A 405 -22.03 -3.71 -23.03
CA PRO A 405 -22.87 -2.52 -23.12
C PRO A 405 -24.26 -2.71 -22.50
N VAL A 406 -24.63 -3.95 -22.13
CA VAL A 406 -25.99 -4.29 -21.66
C VAL A 406 -26.14 -4.11 -20.14
N VAL A 407 -25.07 -4.35 -19.39
CA VAL A 407 -25.09 -4.27 -17.92
C VAL A 407 -23.92 -3.45 -17.39
N ASP A 408 -24.24 -2.38 -16.67
CA ASP A 408 -23.27 -1.66 -15.85
C ASP A 408 -23.06 -2.47 -14.55
N LEU A 409 -21.95 -3.21 -14.47
CA LEU A 409 -21.68 -4.12 -13.36
C LEU A 409 -21.65 -3.41 -12.00
N PRO A 410 -20.94 -2.28 -11.80
CA PRO A 410 -21.02 -1.55 -10.53
C PRO A 410 -22.45 -1.15 -10.14
N ALA A 411 -23.22 -0.64 -11.08
CA ALA A 411 -24.62 -0.26 -10.82
C ALA A 411 -25.50 -1.48 -10.52
N ALA A 412 -25.29 -2.58 -11.24
CA ALA A 412 -26.03 -3.83 -11.02
C ALA A 412 -25.75 -4.43 -9.63
N ILE A 413 -24.51 -4.41 -9.17
CA ILE A 413 -24.12 -4.86 -7.83
C ILE A 413 -24.71 -3.95 -6.76
N ALA A 414 -24.62 -2.62 -6.94
CA ALA A 414 -25.25 -1.67 -6.04
C ALA A 414 -26.78 -1.86 -5.96
N GLN A 415 -27.45 -2.12 -7.08
CA GLN A 415 -28.86 -2.43 -7.15
C GLN A 415 -29.18 -3.78 -6.48
N ALA A 416 -28.33 -4.78 -6.66
CA ALA A 416 -28.48 -6.09 -6.02
C ALA A 416 -28.42 -5.96 -4.49
N ALA A 417 -27.54 -5.13 -3.99
CA ALA A 417 -27.24 -4.98 -2.57
C ALA A 417 -27.16 -6.35 -1.86
N PRO A 418 -26.29 -7.27 -2.33
CA PRO A 418 -26.22 -8.62 -1.77
C PRO A 418 -25.83 -8.55 -0.28
N ALA A 419 -26.26 -9.54 0.50
CA ALA A 419 -26.01 -9.58 1.95
C ALA A 419 -24.51 -9.81 2.27
N VAL A 420 -23.74 -10.28 1.30
CA VAL A 420 -22.30 -10.53 1.43
C VAL A 420 -21.49 -9.64 0.48
N PRO A 421 -20.21 -9.38 0.77
CA PRO A 421 -19.36 -8.56 -0.08
C PRO A 421 -19.09 -9.21 -1.45
N VAL A 422 -18.78 -8.36 -2.43
CA VAL A 422 -18.50 -8.77 -3.82
C VAL A 422 -17.14 -8.25 -4.24
N ILE A 423 -16.33 -9.10 -4.88
CA ILE A 423 -15.12 -8.72 -5.64
C ILE A 423 -15.40 -8.95 -7.11
N VAL A 424 -15.03 -7.99 -7.94
CA VAL A 424 -15.31 -8.04 -9.39
C VAL A 424 -14.02 -8.04 -10.18
N ALA A 425 -13.92 -8.93 -11.15
CA ALA A 425 -12.97 -8.77 -12.25
C ALA A 425 -13.69 -8.37 -13.52
N ILE A 426 -13.17 -7.36 -14.20
CA ILE A 426 -13.68 -6.87 -15.47
C ILE A 426 -12.53 -6.89 -16.48
N ASP A 427 -12.75 -7.57 -17.60
CA ASP A 427 -11.89 -7.46 -18.78
C ASP A 427 -12.61 -6.72 -19.91
N GLY A 428 -11.85 -5.98 -20.71
CA GLY A 428 -12.38 -5.20 -21.83
C GLY A 428 -11.45 -4.07 -22.25
N PRO A 429 -11.92 -3.14 -23.06
CA PRO A 429 -11.18 -1.94 -23.41
C PRO A 429 -10.81 -1.13 -22.16
N ARG A 430 -9.61 -0.58 -22.15
CA ARG A 430 -9.08 0.16 -20.98
C ARG A 430 -10.01 1.28 -20.50
N ALA A 431 -10.59 2.04 -21.42
CA ALA A 431 -11.51 3.13 -21.10
C ALA A 431 -12.76 2.64 -20.36
N ASP A 432 -13.28 1.46 -20.72
CA ASP A 432 -14.45 0.87 -20.06
C ASP A 432 -14.11 0.40 -18.65
N ILE A 433 -12.93 -0.21 -18.47
CA ILE A 433 -12.42 -0.63 -17.15
C ILE A 433 -12.25 0.59 -16.26
N ASP A 434 -11.59 1.65 -16.74
CA ASP A 434 -11.38 2.90 -15.98
C ASP A 434 -12.71 3.54 -15.58
N ALA A 435 -13.69 3.55 -16.48
CA ALA A 435 -15.04 4.04 -16.19
C ALA A 435 -15.76 3.19 -15.13
N ALA A 436 -15.61 1.86 -15.18
CA ALA A 436 -16.20 0.94 -14.20
C ALA A 436 -15.56 1.14 -12.82
N VAL A 437 -14.22 1.24 -12.75
CA VAL A 437 -13.47 1.52 -11.50
C VAL A 437 -13.93 2.84 -10.89
N HIS A 438 -14.09 3.89 -11.71
CA HIS A 438 -14.57 5.18 -11.23
C HIS A 438 -15.99 5.11 -10.64
N ARG A 439 -16.91 4.37 -11.29
CA ARG A 439 -18.28 4.18 -10.77
C ARG A 439 -18.34 3.28 -9.55
N ALA A 440 -17.43 2.31 -9.41
CA ALA A 440 -17.36 1.40 -8.28
C ALA A 440 -16.79 2.06 -7.00
N ALA A 441 -15.94 3.06 -7.16
CA ALA A 441 -15.23 3.70 -6.03
C ALA A 441 -16.17 4.25 -4.95
N PRO A 442 -17.27 5.00 -5.25
CA PRO A 442 -18.19 5.53 -4.25
C PRO A 442 -18.98 4.45 -3.49
N VAL A 443 -19.18 3.30 -4.12
CA VAL A 443 -19.93 2.17 -3.53
C VAL A 443 -19.03 1.10 -2.90
N GLY A 444 -17.72 1.35 -2.88
CA GLY A 444 -16.74 0.50 -2.18
C GLY A 444 -16.49 -0.86 -2.83
N ILE A 445 -16.92 -1.10 -4.08
CA ILE A 445 -16.72 -2.38 -4.78
C ILE A 445 -15.27 -2.45 -5.28
N PRO A 446 -14.46 -3.45 -4.85
CA PRO A 446 -13.14 -3.67 -5.41
C PRO A 446 -13.23 -4.23 -6.83
N ILE A 447 -12.57 -3.57 -7.77
CA ILE A 447 -12.43 -4.03 -9.16
C ILE A 447 -10.97 -4.38 -9.43
N VAL A 448 -10.75 -5.55 -10.01
CA VAL A 448 -9.47 -6.02 -10.53
C VAL A 448 -9.61 -6.37 -12.01
N THR A 449 -8.51 -6.66 -12.71
CA THR A 449 -8.55 -7.00 -14.13
C THR A 449 -8.02 -8.42 -14.34
N GLY A 450 -8.82 -9.25 -14.95
CA GLY A 450 -8.48 -10.63 -15.33
C GLY A 450 -8.80 -11.69 -14.28
N PRO A 451 -8.95 -12.94 -14.74
CA PRO A 451 -9.30 -14.09 -13.89
C PRO A 451 -8.27 -14.34 -12.78
N ARG A 452 -6.98 -14.23 -13.09
CA ARG A 452 -5.89 -14.45 -12.12
C ARG A 452 -5.90 -13.41 -10.99
N ALA A 453 -6.15 -12.15 -11.33
CA ALA A 453 -6.22 -11.08 -10.33
C ALA A 453 -7.46 -11.27 -9.43
N LEU A 454 -8.60 -11.70 -9.98
CA LEU A 454 -9.78 -12.08 -9.18
C LEU A 454 -9.44 -13.19 -8.19
N ALA A 455 -8.81 -14.26 -8.70
CA ALA A 455 -8.41 -15.38 -7.86
C ALA A 455 -7.45 -14.94 -6.74
N GLY A 456 -6.44 -14.12 -7.06
CA GLY A 456 -5.50 -13.57 -6.07
C GLY A 456 -6.17 -12.70 -5.02
N ALA A 457 -7.09 -11.83 -5.43
CA ALA A 457 -7.84 -10.95 -4.55
C ALA A 457 -8.73 -11.73 -3.56
N VAL A 458 -9.50 -12.70 -4.06
CA VAL A 458 -10.38 -13.55 -3.23
C VAL A 458 -9.55 -14.42 -2.30
N THR A 459 -8.48 -15.05 -2.80
CA THR A 459 -7.56 -15.86 -1.96
C THR A 459 -7.00 -15.02 -0.81
N ALA A 460 -6.62 -13.77 -1.07
CA ALA A 460 -6.10 -12.88 -0.04
C ALA A 460 -7.14 -12.55 1.04
N VAL A 461 -8.37 -12.28 0.63
CA VAL A 461 -9.48 -11.99 1.56
C VAL A 461 -9.85 -13.22 2.41
N VAL A 462 -9.88 -14.40 1.80
CA VAL A 462 -10.09 -15.68 2.51
C VAL A 462 -8.93 -15.96 3.47
N ALA A 463 -7.68 -15.71 3.04
CA ALA A 463 -6.49 -15.92 3.88
C ALA A 463 -6.47 -14.99 5.10
N ASP A 464 -6.84 -13.71 4.94
CA ASP A 464 -6.97 -12.76 6.06
C ASP A 464 -8.04 -13.21 7.07
N SER A 465 -9.19 -13.65 6.59
CA SER A 465 -10.27 -14.17 7.45
C SER A 465 -9.81 -15.40 8.25
N ARG A 466 -9.18 -16.36 7.56
CA ARG A 466 -8.64 -17.58 8.16
C ARG A 466 -7.54 -17.28 9.18
N ALA A 467 -6.60 -16.40 8.87
CA ALA A 467 -5.52 -16.02 9.78
C ALA A 467 -6.07 -15.46 11.09
N ARG A 468 -7.09 -14.60 11.02
CA ARG A 468 -7.75 -14.03 12.21
C ARG A 468 -8.54 -15.06 13.02
N ALA A 469 -9.18 -16.04 12.37
CA ALA A 469 -9.86 -17.12 13.06
C ALA A 469 -8.85 -17.96 13.85
N LEU A 470 -7.74 -18.34 13.21
CA LEU A 470 -6.68 -19.14 13.87
C LEU A 470 -5.98 -18.38 15.00
N ALA A 471 -5.85 -17.05 14.88
CA ALA A 471 -5.27 -16.21 15.94
C ALA A 471 -6.19 -16.11 17.17
N SER A 472 -7.52 -16.15 16.99
CA SER A 472 -8.49 -16.13 18.11
C SER A 472 -8.53 -17.44 18.89
N ASP A 473 -8.16 -18.54 18.27
CA ASP A 473 -8.14 -19.88 18.90
C ASP A 473 -6.84 -20.18 19.66
N MET A 474 -5.81 -19.33 19.52
CA MET A 474 -4.56 -19.46 20.27
C MET A 474 -4.75 -18.97 21.71
N PRO A 475 -4.45 -19.78 22.74
CA PRO A 475 -4.50 -19.30 24.13
C PRO A 475 -3.56 -18.11 24.33
N VAL A 476 -4.07 -17.09 25.03
CA VAL A 476 -3.34 -15.85 25.35
C VAL A 476 -2.22 -16.08 26.38
N ASP A 477 -1.92 -17.33 26.75
CA ASP A 477 -0.90 -17.68 27.71
C ASP A 477 0.47 -17.81 27.03
N GLY A 478 1.14 -16.68 26.89
CA GLY A 478 2.58 -16.63 26.73
C GLY A 478 3.25 -16.58 28.11
N PRO A 479 4.45 -17.16 28.29
CA PRO A 479 5.13 -17.12 29.58
C PRO A 479 5.43 -15.69 30.00
N ALA A 480 5.17 -15.43 31.30
CA ALA A 480 5.49 -14.20 32.00
C ALA A 480 7.01 -13.92 32.01
#